data_e01caae6eaba389fd4dd50e003c1eed0
#
_entry.id   e01caae6eaba389fd4dd50e003c1eed0
#
_cell.length_a   1.000
_cell.length_b   1.000
_cell.length_c   1.000
_cell.angle_alpha   90.00
_cell.angle_beta   90.00
_cell.angle_gamma   90.00
#
_symmetry.space_group_name_H-M   'P 1'
#
loop_
_entity.id
_entity.type
_entity.pdbx_description
1 polymer ?
#
loop_
_entity_poly.entity_id
_entity_poly.type
_entity_poly.pdbx_seq_one_letter_code
_entity_poly.pdbx_strand_id
1 'polypeptide(L)'
;MIKRKPSTIVMKYMQDFGYKVIPVNPFAEGEVIHGETVVANLKDISIPIDIVDVFRPSKETPAIAEQAVEIGTKVLWLQYGIQNEEAEKIVAKANIQYIANRCIKQEYQKIFEKMSPVFPALKV
;
A
#
# COMPACT_ATOMS: atom_id res chain seq x y z
N MET A 1 -14.51 0.86 -20.23
CA MET A 1 -13.99 -0.41 -19.73
C MET A 1 -12.92 -0.20 -18.68
N ILE A 2 -12.98 -0.96 -17.63
CA ILE A 2 -12.04 -0.83 -16.52
C ILE A 2 -10.70 -1.43 -16.88
N LYS A 3 -9.66 -0.68 -16.68
CA LYS A 3 -8.31 -1.16 -16.89
C LYS A 3 -7.83 -1.87 -15.64
N ARG A 4 -7.05 -2.92 -15.83
CA ARG A 4 -6.42 -3.62 -14.73
C ARG A 4 -5.15 -2.89 -14.35
N LYS A 5 -5.29 -1.86 -13.54
CA LYS A 5 -4.16 -1.10 -13.06
C LYS A 5 -3.33 -1.96 -12.09
N PRO A 6 -2.01 -1.76 -12.04
CA PRO A 6 -1.18 -2.49 -11.09
C PRO A 6 -1.70 -2.42 -9.65
N SER A 7 -2.21 -1.25 -9.25
CA SER A 7 -2.73 -1.07 -7.89
C SER A 7 -3.93 -1.98 -7.60
N THR A 8 -4.83 -2.16 -8.56
CA THR A 8 -6.01 -3.00 -8.34
C THR A 8 -5.64 -4.49 -8.30
N ILE A 9 -4.63 -4.88 -9.07
CA ILE A 9 -4.13 -6.26 -9.06
C ILE A 9 -3.50 -6.58 -7.70
N VAL A 10 -2.65 -5.69 -7.21
CA VAL A 10 -2.00 -5.87 -5.91
C VAL A 10 -3.03 -5.86 -4.78
N MET A 11 -4.01 -4.98 -4.85
CA MET A 11 -5.09 -4.91 -3.87
C MET A 11 -5.81 -6.25 -3.75
N LYS A 12 -6.20 -6.83 -4.89
CA LYS A 12 -6.91 -8.12 -4.89
C LYS A 12 -6.03 -9.22 -4.32
N TYR A 13 -4.74 -9.23 -4.69
CA TYR A 13 -3.79 -10.21 -4.19
C TYR A 13 -3.70 -10.15 -2.66
N MET A 14 -3.56 -8.96 -2.11
CA MET A 14 -3.44 -8.80 -0.65
C MET A 14 -4.74 -9.15 0.05
N GLN A 15 -5.90 -8.81 -0.53
CA GLN A 15 -7.19 -9.20 0.04
C GLN A 15 -7.33 -10.71 0.09
N ASP A 16 -6.86 -11.41 -0.93
CA ASP A 16 -6.95 -12.87 -0.98
C ASP A 16 -6.13 -13.52 0.14
N PHE A 17 -5.15 -12.82 0.69
CA PHE A 17 -4.38 -13.29 1.83
C PHE A 17 -4.93 -12.76 3.16
N GLY A 18 -6.13 -12.18 3.16
CA GLY A 18 -6.81 -11.79 4.38
C GLY A 18 -6.56 -10.36 4.85
N TYR A 19 -5.85 -9.55 4.07
CA TYR A 19 -5.61 -8.16 4.44
C TYR A 19 -6.83 -7.29 4.14
N LYS A 20 -7.13 -6.37 5.04
CA LYS A 20 -8.10 -5.32 4.77
C LYS A 20 -7.40 -4.24 3.96
N VAL A 21 -7.86 -3.99 2.75
CA VAL A 21 -7.23 -3.01 1.85
C VAL A 21 -8.23 -1.91 1.54
N ILE A 22 -7.86 -0.67 1.84
CA ILE A 22 -8.71 0.48 1.60
C ILE A 22 -8.12 1.29 0.45
N PRO A 23 -8.81 1.42 -0.68
CA PRO A 23 -8.30 2.19 -1.81
C PRO A 23 -8.45 3.69 -1.54
N VAL A 24 -7.41 4.46 -1.85
CA VAL A 24 -7.38 5.90 -1.64
C VAL A 24 -7.05 6.59 -2.96
N ASN A 25 -7.94 7.46 -3.43
CA ASN A 25 -7.72 8.22 -4.65
C ASN A 25 -8.70 9.40 -4.68
N PRO A 26 -8.19 10.65 -4.62
CA PRO A 26 -9.07 11.82 -4.62
C PRO A 26 -9.88 11.98 -5.91
N PHE A 27 -9.46 11.34 -7.00
CA PHE A 27 -10.16 11.43 -8.28
C PHE A 27 -11.20 10.33 -8.47
N ALA A 28 -11.31 9.40 -7.54
CA ALA A 28 -12.20 8.25 -7.68
C ALA A 28 -13.05 8.03 -6.43
N GLU A 29 -13.16 9.04 -5.58
CA GLU A 29 -13.91 8.93 -4.33
C GLU A 29 -15.33 8.43 -4.57
N GLY A 30 -15.75 7.45 -3.78
CA GLY A 30 -17.07 6.87 -3.86
C GLY A 30 -17.20 5.67 -4.80
N GLU A 31 -16.22 5.45 -5.67
CA GLU A 31 -16.21 4.25 -6.51
C GLU A 31 -15.96 3.01 -5.64
N VAL A 32 -16.39 1.86 -6.13
CA VAL A 32 -16.18 0.59 -5.42
C VAL A 32 -15.19 -0.25 -6.21
N ILE A 33 -14.11 -0.67 -5.56
CA ILE A 33 -13.09 -1.53 -6.15
C ILE A 33 -12.93 -2.75 -5.24
N HIS A 34 -13.14 -3.93 -5.81
CA HIS A 34 -13.02 -5.20 -5.07
C HIS A 34 -13.78 -5.16 -3.73
N GLY A 35 -14.98 -4.59 -3.75
CA GLY A 35 -15.84 -4.54 -2.56
C GLY A 35 -15.53 -3.43 -1.57
N GLU A 36 -14.52 -2.59 -1.84
CA GLU A 36 -14.17 -1.49 -0.94
C GLU A 36 -14.46 -0.15 -1.60
N THR A 37 -15.00 0.78 -0.83
CA THR A 37 -15.28 2.12 -1.32
C THR A 37 -14.01 2.97 -1.28
N VAL A 38 -13.72 3.63 -2.39
CA VAL A 38 -12.56 4.52 -2.51
C VAL A 38 -12.78 5.77 -1.65
N VAL A 39 -11.80 6.10 -0.80
CA VAL A 39 -11.81 7.35 -0.05
C VAL A 39 -10.86 8.36 -0.70
N ALA A 40 -11.10 9.65 -0.47
CA ALA A 40 -10.33 10.70 -1.13
C ALA A 40 -8.92 10.84 -0.55
N ASN A 41 -8.79 10.74 0.76
CA ASN A 41 -7.52 10.99 1.45
C ASN A 41 -7.29 9.97 2.56
N LEU A 42 -6.02 9.77 2.93
CA LEU A 42 -5.67 8.87 4.02
C LEU A 42 -6.35 9.24 5.33
N LYS A 43 -6.46 10.52 5.61
CA LYS A 43 -7.07 11.00 6.86
C LYS A 43 -8.56 10.69 6.97
N ASP A 44 -9.19 10.32 5.86
CA ASP A 44 -10.62 9.94 5.86
C ASP A 44 -10.83 8.52 6.36
N ILE A 45 -9.75 7.76 6.57
CA ILE A 45 -9.83 6.39 7.05
C ILE A 45 -9.94 6.42 8.58
N SER A 46 -10.98 5.75 9.10
CA SER A 46 -11.27 5.78 10.54
C SER A 46 -10.66 4.63 11.33
N ILE A 47 -10.06 3.65 10.66
CA ILE A 47 -9.44 2.50 11.33
C ILE A 47 -7.93 2.61 11.28
N PRO A 48 -7.20 1.95 12.21
CA PRO A 48 -5.74 1.96 12.19
C PRO A 48 -5.22 1.33 10.90
N ILE A 49 -4.18 1.93 10.34
CA ILE A 49 -3.54 1.46 9.10
C ILE A 49 -2.10 1.09 9.40
N ASP A 50 -1.70 -0.12 9.05
CA ASP A 50 -0.34 -0.60 9.28
C ASP A 50 0.60 -0.21 8.14
N ILE A 51 0.14 -0.26 6.91
CA ILE A 51 0.96 0.00 5.73
C ILE A 51 0.23 0.95 4.79
N VAL A 52 0.91 2.01 4.38
CA VAL A 52 0.45 2.87 3.28
C VAL A 52 1.26 2.46 2.07
N ASP A 53 0.59 1.85 1.09
CA ASP A 53 1.21 1.31 -0.12
C ASP A 53 0.92 2.25 -1.29
N VAL A 54 1.96 2.85 -1.86
CA VAL A 54 1.84 3.98 -2.78
C VAL A 54 2.09 3.60 -4.23
N PHE A 55 1.14 3.95 -5.09
CA PHE A 55 1.22 3.78 -6.54
C PHE A 55 1.18 5.13 -7.27
N ARG A 56 1.58 6.20 -6.60
CA ARG A 56 1.58 7.55 -7.18
C ARG A 56 2.99 7.95 -7.61
N PRO A 57 3.12 8.91 -8.54
CA PRO A 57 4.46 9.37 -8.96
C PRO A 57 5.32 9.81 -7.79
N SER A 58 6.62 9.60 -7.92
CA SER A 58 7.57 9.90 -6.84
C SER A 58 7.44 11.33 -6.30
N LYS A 59 7.16 12.29 -7.17
CA LYS A 59 7.05 13.69 -6.76
C LYS A 59 5.88 13.98 -5.85
N GLU A 60 4.88 13.10 -5.82
CA GLU A 60 3.70 13.26 -4.96
C GLU A 60 3.89 12.63 -3.58
N THR A 61 4.95 11.85 -3.40
CA THR A 61 5.12 11.07 -2.19
C THR A 61 5.45 11.86 -0.93
N PRO A 62 6.10 13.03 -0.98
CA PRO A 62 6.28 13.82 0.25
C PRO A 62 4.94 14.19 0.92
N ALA A 63 3.95 14.62 0.15
CA ALA A 63 2.64 14.94 0.70
C ALA A 63 1.96 13.71 1.28
N ILE A 64 2.11 12.58 0.61
CA ILE A 64 1.55 11.30 1.09
C ILE A 64 2.26 10.88 2.37
N ALA A 65 3.57 11.07 2.44
CA ALA A 65 4.35 10.76 3.64
C ALA A 65 3.86 11.57 4.84
N GLU A 66 3.54 12.85 4.64
CA GLU A 66 3.01 13.67 5.72
C GLU A 66 1.66 13.14 6.21
N GLN A 67 0.79 12.73 5.30
CA GLN A 67 -0.48 12.12 5.67
C GLN A 67 -0.27 10.79 6.41
N ALA A 68 0.71 10.00 5.98
CA ALA A 68 1.02 8.74 6.65
C ALA A 68 1.46 8.96 8.09
N VAL A 69 2.26 10.00 8.32
CA VAL A 69 2.67 10.38 9.67
C VAL A 69 1.44 10.78 10.49
N GLU A 70 0.57 11.56 9.90
CA GLU A 70 -0.63 12.07 10.58
C GLU A 70 -1.54 10.94 11.06
N ILE A 71 -1.71 9.90 10.24
CA ILE A 71 -2.57 8.77 10.62
C ILE A 71 -1.83 7.71 11.44
N GLY A 72 -0.52 7.87 11.64
CA GLY A 72 0.25 6.96 12.50
C GLY A 72 0.47 5.57 11.93
N THR A 73 0.64 5.45 10.61
CA THR A 73 0.94 4.16 10.01
C THR A 73 2.31 3.64 10.46
N LYS A 74 2.54 2.35 10.33
CA LYS A 74 3.82 1.74 10.72
C LYS A 74 4.83 1.72 9.58
N VAL A 75 4.34 1.65 8.34
CA VAL A 75 5.20 1.52 7.15
C VAL A 75 4.66 2.40 6.03
N LEU A 76 5.56 3.11 5.36
CA LEU A 76 5.29 3.75 4.09
C LEU A 76 5.99 2.93 3.02
N TRP A 77 5.22 2.36 2.11
CA TRP A 77 5.74 1.48 1.07
C TRP A 77 5.52 2.13 -0.29
N LEU A 78 6.62 2.40 -0.98
CA LEU A 78 6.57 2.95 -2.34
C LEU A 78 6.85 1.82 -3.32
N GLN A 79 5.93 1.62 -4.25
CA GLN A 79 5.99 0.51 -5.19
C GLN A 79 7.17 0.62 -6.14
N TYR A 80 7.41 -0.43 -6.92
CA TYR A 80 8.51 -0.49 -7.87
C TYR A 80 8.54 0.76 -8.76
N GLY A 81 9.70 1.38 -8.87
CA GLY A 81 9.88 2.60 -9.65
C GLY A 81 9.58 3.89 -8.90
N ILE A 82 9.14 3.80 -7.64
CA ILE A 82 8.77 4.98 -6.85
C ILE A 82 9.72 5.11 -5.66
N GLN A 83 10.39 6.25 -5.54
CA GLN A 83 11.25 6.54 -4.40
C GLN A 83 11.43 8.05 -4.26
N ASN A 84 11.68 8.53 -3.04
CA ASN A 84 11.79 9.96 -2.79
C ASN A 84 12.50 10.21 -1.47
N GLU A 85 13.62 10.95 -1.50
CA GLU A 85 14.41 11.21 -0.30
C GLU A 85 13.67 12.07 0.72
N GLU A 86 12.89 13.02 0.25
CA GLU A 86 12.13 13.89 1.15
C GLU A 86 11.07 13.08 1.90
N ALA A 87 10.36 12.21 1.19
CA ALA A 87 9.38 11.33 1.82
C ALA A 87 10.04 10.44 2.86
N GLU A 88 11.21 9.90 2.54
CA GLU A 88 11.98 9.08 3.48
C GLU A 88 12.31 9.84 4.75
N LYS A 89 12.78 11.08 4.62
CA LYS A 89 13.12 11.90 5.77
C LYS A 89 11.90 12.22 6.63
N ILE A 90 10.77 12.50 5.98
CA ILE A 90 9.53 12.81 6.69
C ILE A 90 9.10 11.65 7.59
N VAL A 91 9.09 10.43 7.05
CA VAL A 91 8.63 9.28 7.83
C VAL A 91 9.68 8.81 8.84
N ALA A 92 10.96 8.98 8.55
CA ALA A 92 12.03 8.62 9.47
C ALA A 92 11.92 9.40 10.79
N LYS A 93 11.58 10.68 10.71
CA LYS A 93 11.41 11.51 11.91
C LYS A 93 10.28 11.01 12.82
N ALA A 94 9.32 10.30 12.26
CA ALA A 94 8.18 9.77 13.00
C ALA A 94 8.36 8.29 13.35
N ASN A 95 9.55 7.72 13.13
CA ASN A 95 9.85 6.31 13.37
C ASN A 95 8.98 5.38 12.53
N ILE A 96 8.60 5.80 11.34
CA ILE A 96 7.86 4.98 10.38
C ILE A 96 8.87 4.35 9.44
N GLN A 97 8.74 3.05 9.21
CA GLN A 97 9.62 2.34 8.30
C GLN A 97 9.36 2.77 6.86
N TYR A 98 10.43 2.97 6.11
CA TYR A 98 10.34 3.37 4.71
C TYR A 98 10.85 2.23 3.84
N ILE A 99 10.02 1.78 2.89
CA ILE A 99 10.39 0.78 1.89
C ILE A 99 10.06 1.40 0.54
N ALA A 100 10.99 1.38 -0.39
CA ALA A 100 10.77 2.04 -1.68
C ALA A 100 11.31 1.21 -2.83
N ASN A 101 10.74 1.44 -4.02
CA ASN A 101 11.15 0.79 -5.25
C ASN A 101 11.02 -0.73 -5.18
N ARG A 102 9.96 -1.22 -4.51
CA ARG A 102 9.68 -2.66 -4.39
C ARG A 102 8.18 -2.90 -4.52
N CYS A 103 7.82 -3.93 -5.28
CA CYS A 103 6.42 -4.33 -5.39
C CYS A 103 6.04 -5.20 -4.19
N ILE A 104 5.04 -4.78 -3.43
CA ILE A 104 4.62 -5.51 -2.23
C ILE A 104 4.16 -6.93 -2.57
N LYS A 105 3.47 -7.10 -3.70
CA LYS A 105 3.05 -8.43 -4.15
C LYS A 105 4.26 -9.34 -4.40
N GLN A 106 5.28 -8.84 -5.09
CA GLN A 106 6.47 -9.62 -5.39
C GLN A 106 7.26 -9.97 -4.13
N GLU A 107 7.40 -9.02 -3.21
CA GLU A 107 8.09 -9.29 -1.95
C GLU A 107 7.35 -10.33 -1.13
N TYR A 108 6.02 -10.22 -1.10
CA TYR A 108 5.18 -11.19 -0.39
C TYR A 108 5.30 -12.57 -1.03
N GLN A 109 5.29 -12.65 -2.35
CA GLN A 109 5.45 -13.91 -3.07
C GLN A 109 6.79 -14.57 -2.75
N LYS A 110 7.87 -13.80 -2.68
CA LYS A 110 9.18 -14.34 -2.35
C LYS A 110 9.18 -14.99 -0.97
N ILE A 111 8.56 -14.34 0.00
CA ILE A 111 8.47 -14.87 1.36
C ILE A 111 7.69 -16.18 1.36
N PHE A 112 6.54 -16.20 0.71
CA PHE A 112 5.68 -17.38 0.70
C PHE A 112 6.25 -18.51 -0.13
N GLU A 113 6.97 -18.23 -1.20
CA GLU A 113 7.66 -19.28 -1.97
C GLU A 113 8.70 -19.98 -1.11
N LYS A 114 9.46 -19.23 -0.32
CA LYS A 114 10.43 -19.81 0.60
C LYS A 114 9.77 -20.67 1.67
N MET A 115 8.59 -20.26 2.12
CA MET A 115 7.88 -20.91 3.22
C MET A 115 6.94 -22.01 2.76
N SER A 116 6.68 -22.10 1.46
CA SER A 116 5.66 -22.99 0.94
C SER A 116 5.86 -24.48 1.29
N PRO A 117 7.09 -25.03 1.38
CA PRO A 117 7.25 -26.41 1.85
C PRO A 117 6.83 -26.57 3.32
N VAL A 118 6.89 -25.49 4.10
CA VAL A 118 6.55 -25.53 5.52
C VAL A 118 5.07 -25.24 5.74
N PHE A 119 4.47 -24.44 4.86
CA PHE A 119 3.08 -24.02 5.00
C PHE A 119 2.28 -24.34 3.74
N PRO A 120 2.12 -25.63 3.41
CA PRO A 120 1.40 -26.00 2.18
C PRO A 120 -0.04 -25.49 2.16
N ALA A 121 -0.67 -25.35 3.31
CA ALA A 121 -2.04 -24.88 3.39
C ALA A 121 -2.21 -23.43 2.92
N LEU A 122 -1.14 -22.65 2.91
CA LEU A 122 -1.19 -21.26 2.47
C LEU A 122 -1.31 -21.13 0.95
N LYS A 123 -1.17 -22.21 0.23
CA LYS A 123 -1.26 -22.20 -1.23
C LYS A 123 -2.69 -22.34 -1.74
N VAL A 124 -3.59 -22.61 -0.87
CA VAL A 124 -4.97 -22.87 -1.24
C VAL A 124 -5.77 -21.59 -1.44
#